data_36331533a38e06135d75c8c52c09e95a
#
_entry.id   36331533a38e06135d75c8c52c09e95a
#
_cell.length_a   1.000
_cell.length_b   1.000
_cell.length_c   1.000
_cell.angle_alpha   90.00
_cell.angle_beta   90.00
_cell.angle_gamma   90.00
#
_symmetry.space_group_name_H-M   'P 1'
#
loop_
_entity.id
_entity.type
_entity.pdbx_description
1 polymer ?
#
loop_
_entity_poly.entity_id
_entity_poly.type
_entity_poly.pdbx_seq_one_letter_code
_entity_poly.pdbx_strand_id
1 'polypeptide(L)' 'MKATTTAAPDVGAMAKLARALSFICGGDHPTTMAMQKAAASGDAEDIKRARALFVQLKPGSQKAALAMIQD' A
#
# COMPACT_ATOMS: atom_id res chain seq x y z
N MET A 1 -23.07 1.20 7.11
CA MET A 1 -22.77 0.89 6.70
C MET A 1 -21.95 0.59 6.24
N LYS A 2 -21.61 0.64 6.40
CA LYS A 2 -20.98 0.38 6.05
C LYS A 2 -20.38 0.20 5.24
N ALA A 3 -20.39 0.32 5.05
CA ALA A 3 -19.83 0.15 4.42
C ALA A 3 -19.09 0.42 3.80
N THR A 4 -19.06 0.84 3.82
CA THR A 4 -18.49 1.19 3.30
C THR A 4 -17.40 1.10 3.07
N THR A 5 -17.24 1.19 3.31
CA THR A 5 -16.24 1.22 3.20
C THR A 5 -15.39 0.61 2.60
N THR A 6 -15.44 0.17 2.54
CA THR A 6 -14.63 -0.60 2.08
C THR A 6 -14.34 -0.77 0.76
N ALA A 7 -15.09 -0.58 0.06
CA ALA A 7 -14.95 -0.85 -1.30
C ALA A 7 -14.01 0.06 -1.94
N ALA A 8 -14.04 1.23 -1.56
CA ALA A 8 -13.17 2.21 -2.18
C ALA A 8 -11.74 1.89 -1.85
N PRO A 9 -10.83 2.16 -2.77
CA PRO A 9 -9.42 2.07 -2.45
C PRO A 9 -9.18 2.93 -1.24
N ASP A 10 -8.72 2.31 -0.22
CA ASP A 10 -8.55 3.00 1.03
C ASP A 10 -7.21 3.71 1.04
N VAL A 11 -7.25 5.02 0.85
CA VAL A 11 -6.04 5.83 0.85
C VAL A 11 -5.34 5.74 2.19
N GLY A 12 -6.11 5.61 3.27
CA GLY A 12 -5.52 5.43 4.59
C GLY A 12 -4.72 4.14 4.68
N ALA A 13 -5.27 3.07 4.12
CA ALA A 13 -4.54 1.80 4.10
C ALA A 13 -3.30 1.89 3.22
N MET A 14 -3.40 2.62 2.10
CA MET A 14 -2.24 2.82 1.24
C MET A 14 -1.13 3.56 1.96
N ALA A 15 -1.49 4.57 2.74
CA ALA A 15 -0.51 5.32 3.51
C ALA A 15 0.18 4.43 4.54
N LYS A 16 -0.60 3.59 5.20
CA LYS A 16 -0.04 2.66 6.18
C LYS A 16 0.88 1.65 5.52
N LEU A 17 0.46 1.13 4.38
CA LEU A 17 1.29 0.19 3.62
C LEU A 17 2.59 0.84 3.16
N ALA A 18 2.51 2.09 2.72
CA ALA A 18 3.71 2.82 2.29
C ALA A 18 4.70 2.92 3.44
N ARG A 19 4.19 3.22 4.62
CA ARG A 19 5.05 3.33 5.80
C ARG A 19 5.65 1.98 6.14
N ALA A 20 4.84 0.93 6.13
CA ALA A 20 5.33 -0.41 6.42
C ALA A 20 6.41 -0.83 5.42
N LEU A 21 6.18 -0.56 4.14
CA LEU A 21 7.13 -0.93 3.10
C LEU A 21 8.42 -0.14 3.21
N SER A 22 8.36 1.10 3.72
CA SER A 22 9.57 1.86 3.89
C SER A 22 10.50 1.21 4.92
N PHE A 23 9.95 0.49 5.87
CA PHE A 23 10.75 -0.27 6.83
C PHE A 23 11.22 -1.60 6.26
N ILE A 24 10.40 -2.25 5.47
CA ILE A 24 10.69 -3.59 4.96
C ILE A 24 11.58 -3.54 3.73
N CYS A 25 11.25 -2.66 2.79
CA CYS A 25 11.91 -2.60 1.49
C CYS A 25 12.80 -1.38 1.32
N GLY A 26 12.59 -0.37 2.14
CA GLY A 26 13.29 0.90 1.99
C GLY A 26 12.40 1.96 1.37
N GLY A 27 12.62 3.21 1.75
CA GLY A 27 11.79 4.31 1.31
C GLY A 27 11.91 4.62 -0.17
N ASP A 28 13.01 4.24 -0.78
CA ASP A 28 13.25 4.49 -2.21
C ASP A 28 12.98 3.27 -3.08
N HIS A 29 12.42 2.21 -2.51
CA HIS A 29 12.01 1.05 -3.29
C HIS A 29 10.83 1.43 -4.19
N PRO A 30 10.81 0.96 -5.45
CA PRO A 30 9.74 1.34 -6.39
C PRO A 30 8.33 1.10 -5.85
N THR A 31 8.12 -0.02 -5.17
CA THR A 31 6.80 -0.33 -4.60
C THR A 31 6.44 0.66 -3.50
N THR A 32 7.40 1.00 -2.64
CA THR A 32 7.17 1.96 -1.58
C THR A 32 6.80 3.33 -2.16
N MET A 33 7.54 3.75 -3.17
CA MET A 33 7.30 5.05 -3.80
C MET A 33 5.94 5.09 -4.48
N ALA A 34 5.56 4.00 -5.15
CA ALA A 34 4.26 3.92 -5.79
C ALA A 34 3.14 3.98 -4.76
N MET A 35 3.32 3.32 -3.63
CA MET A 35 2.36 3.33 -2.55
C MET A 35 2.20 4.73 -1.96
N GLN A 36 3.33 5.42 -1.76
CA GLN A 36 3.32 6.78 -1.23
C GLN A 36 2.60 7.72 -2.20
N LYS A 37 2.86 7.58 -3.48
CA LYS A 37 2.22 8.39 -4.49
C LYS A 37 0.72 8.13 -4.53
N ALA A 38 0.33 6.87 -4.46
CA ALA A 38 -1.09 6.51 -4.47
C ALA A 38 -1.80 7.09 -3.26
N ALA A 39 -1.16 7.03 -2.10
CA ALA A 39 -1.75 7.57 -0.88
C ALA A 39 -1.89 9.09 -0.95
N ALA A 40 -0.92 9.75 -1.55
CA ALA A 40 -0.93 11.20 -1.64
C ALA A 40 -1.93 11.71 -2.69
N SER A 41 -2.01 11.03 -3.83
CA SER A 41 -2.85 11.50 -4.93
C SER A 41 -4.28 11.01 -4.84
N GLY A 42 -4.48 9.81 -4.32
CA GLY A 42 -5.79 9.17 -4.34
C GLY A 42 -6.25 8.80 -5.72
N ASP A 43 -5.37 8.89 -6.72
CA ASP A 43 -5.70 8.62 -8.11
C ASP A 43 -5.85 7.12 -8.34
N ALA A 44 -6.92 6.72 -9.01
CA ALA A 44 -7.19 5.31 -9.27
C ALA A 44 -6.05 4.64 -10.02
N GLU A 45 -5.43 5.34 -10.96
CA GLU A 45 -4.32 4.79 -11.72
C GLU A 45 -3.11 4.54 -10.83
N ASP A 46 -2.82 5.49 -9.95
CA ASP A 46 -1.71 5.34 -9.03
C ASP A 46 -1.96 4.18 -8.07
N ILE A 47 -3.18 4.07 -7.58
CA ILE A 47 -3.56 2.99 -6.67
C ILE A 47 -3.43 1.64 -7.37
N LYS A 48 -3.88 1.57 -8.61
CA LYS A 48 -3.79 0.34 -9.39
C LYS A 48 -2.34 -0.08 -9.58
N ARG A 49 -1.49 0.88 -9.91
CA ARG A 49 -0.07 0.61 -10.10
C ARG A 49 0.58 0.14 -8.80
N ALA A 50 0.26 0.81 -7.71
CA ALA A 50 0.82 0.45 -6.42
C ALA A 50 0.43 -0.98 -6.04
N ARG A 51 -0.82 -1.35 -6.28
CA ARG A 51 -1.28 -2.70 -5.97
C ARG A 51 -0.59 -3.74 -6.83
N ALA A 52 -0.40 -3.41 -8.11
CA ALA A 52 0.29 -4.34 -9.01
C ALA A 52 1.72 -4.57 -8.57
N LEU A 53 2.40 -3.52 -8.15
CA LEU A 53 3.76 -3.65 -7.66
C LEU A 53 3.81 -4.41 -6.34
N PHE A 54 2.82 -4.18 -5.50
CA PHE A 54 2.76 -4.86 -4.21
C PHE A 54 2.69 -6.38 -4.36
N VAL A 55 1.88 -6.85 -5.30
CA VAL A 55 1.74 -8.29 -5.48
C VAL A 55 2.97 -8.93 -6.10
N GLN A 56 3.88 -8.12 -6.63
CA GLN A 56 5.14 -8.62 -7.16
C GLN A 56 6.20 -8.80 -6.06
N LEU A 57 5.94 -8.29 -4.88
CA LEU A 57 6.86 -8.47 -3.77
C LEU A 57 6.88 -9.94 -3.33
N LYS A 58 7.95 -10.31 -2.68
CA LYS A 58 8.04 -11.65 -2.11
C LYS A 58 6.90 -11.86 -1.12
N PRO A 59 6.36 -13.08 -1.02
CA PRO A 59 5.25 -13.33 -0.11
C PRO A 59 5.56 -12.94 1.34
N GLY A 60 6.79 -13.13 1.78
CA GLY A 60 7.17 -12.73 3.12
C GLY A 60 7.07 -11.24 3.36
N SER A 61 7.47 -10.45 2.35
CA SER A 61 7.37 -8.99 2.44
C SER A 61 5.91 -8.54 2.45
N GLN A 62 5.09 -9.16 1.61
CA GLN A 62 3.67 -8.84 1.58
C GLN A 62 3.02 -9.12 2.93
N LYS A 63 3.30 -10.28 3.48
CA LYS A 63 2.77 -10.67 4.77
C LYS A 63 3.21 -9.72 5.88
N ALA A 64 4.49 -9.38 5.89
CA ALA A 64 5.03 -8.49 6.89
C ALA A 64 4.36 -7.11 6.82
N ALA A 65 4.19 -6.60 5.61
CA ALA A 65 3.56 -5.29 5.43
C ALA A 65 2.11 -5.31 5.91
N LEU A 66 1.37 -6.35 5.56
CA LEU A 66 -0.01 -6.46 5.97
C LEU A 66 -0.13 -6.62 7.49
N ALA A 67 0.78 -7.35 8.09
CA ALA A 67 0.77 -7.52 9.54
C ALA A 67 1.04 -6.20 10.24
N MET A 68 1.90 -5.36 9.67
CA MET A 68 2.23 -4.08 10.29
C MET A 68 1.07 -3.09 10.27
N ILE A 69 0.16 -3.23 9.34
CA ILE A 69 -0.98 -2.31 9.27
C ILE A 69 -2.22 -2.83 9.98
N GLN A 70 -2.17 -4.05 10.45
CA GLN A 70 -3.27 -4.61 11.25
C GLN A 70 -3.03 -4.31 12.71
N ASP A 71 -4.04 -3.87 13.36
CA ASP A 71 -3.94 -3.59 14.80
C ASP A 71 -4.44 -4.74 15.63
#